data_77947e297bfaac9382fc8969f90cdb64
#
_entry.id   77947e297bfaac9382fc8969f90cdb64
#
_cell.length_a   1.000
_cell.length_b   1.000
_cell.length_c   1.000
_cell.angle_alpha   90.00
_cell.angle_beta   90.00
_cell.angle_gamma   90.00
#
_symmetry.space_group_name_H-M   'P 1'
#
loop_
_entity.id
_entity.type
_entity.pdbx_description
1 polymer ?
#
loop_
_entity_poly.entity_id
_entity_poly.type
_entity_poly.pdbx_seq_one_letter_code
_entity_poly.pdbx_strand_id
1 'polypeptide(L)'
;MGKRKIGGVIVSDFNHTNYGSCLQAYATLQIVKGFGYDLTFIKYKKQRSIWDWIKIAPGLMLSGGFELLENKRRFKSDCRKYPDYLPNQQVRRDATNSFKQKEFLPYFREYKGYKALCEGSKEFDAIFVGSDQVWRPFGFYSNYWNLNFVDDNVPKFSYAASYGVSKIPAIQRTGTKHYLERLDMISVREVKAKEIVDSYSCKKAEVVADPTMLLTSTQWLDFAKNSTKQIPSEPYIFCYFLGPRTDIREEACRLAKQTGLKTVIMRHMDEYVPADETLGDYAPYDINAWDFVHLLSNAAYVCTDSFHGTVFAILTHRKFVTFYRVNPKVGNSTHSRIDSLLNMFGLSERKFNGDVLAIEQEIDYLKVDEIMAKYRKKSLDFFEKALKLADKNY
;
A
#
# COMPACT_ATOMS: atom_id res chain seq x y z
N MET A 1 -12.87 -16.19 28.62
CA MET A 1 -11.53 -15.63 28.33
C MET A 1 -11.70 -14.40 27.45
N GLY A 2 -11.00 -13.27 27.76
CA GLY A 2 -10.97 -12.10 26.89
C GLY A 2 -10.28 -12.43 25.55
N LYS A 3 -10.63 -11.70 24.47
CA LYS A 3 -9.94 -11.84 23.19
C LYS A 3 -8.47 -11.45 23.33
N ARG A 4 -7.57 -12.15 22.62
CA ARG A 4 -6.15 -11.81 22.54
C ARG A 4 -5.94 -10.48 21.82
N LYS A 5 -5.04 -9.67 22.35
CA LYS A 5 -4.71 -8.33 21.86
C LYS A 5 -3.56 -8.37 20.87
N ILE A 6 -3.82 -8.03 19.63
CA ILE A 6 -2.80 -7.96 18.59
C ILE A 6 -2.45 -6.50 18.29
N GLY A 7 -1.17 -6.17 18.35
CA GLY A 7 -0.66 -4.88 17.91
C GLY A 7 -0.31 -4.89 16.41
N GLY A 8 -0.84 -3.95 15.64
CA GLY A 8 -0.54 -3.84 14.21
C GLY A 8 0.24 -2.55 13.88
N VAL A 9 1.46 -2.71 13.36
CA VAL A 9 2.25 -1.60 12.79
C VAL A 9 1.97 -1.54 11.30
N ILE A 10 0.97 -0.75 10.93
CA ILE A 10 0.38 -0.72 9.59
C ILE A 10 0.43 0.70 9.03
N VAL A 11 0.57 0.84 7.70
CA VAL A 11 0.49 2.14 7.02
C VAL A 11 -0.97 2.59 6.97
N SER A 12 -1.42 3.32 7.98
CA SER A 12 -2.80 3.77 8.16
C SER A 12 -2.93 5.18 8.77
N ASP A 13 -1.83 5.93 8.81
CA ASP A 13 -1.78 7.27 9.42
C ASP A 13 -2.77 8.23 8.74
N PHE A 14 -3.38 9.14 9.54
CA PHE A 14 -4.29 10.20 9.07
C PHE A 14 -3.62 11.21 8.14
N ASN A 15 -2.31 11.29 8.10
CA ASN A 15 -1.58 12.14 7.16
C ASN A 15 -1.42 11.53 5.75
N HIS A 16 -1.77 10.25 5.59
CA HIS A 16 -1.68 9.54 4.32
C HIS A 16 -3.01 9.56 3.57
N THR A 17 -2.99 9.98 2.30
CA THR A 17 -4.17 10.01 1.42
C THR A 17 -4.19 8.89 0.40
N ASN A 18 -3.27 7.92 0.49
CA ASN A 18 -3.18 6.80 -0.44
C ASN A 18 -4.28 5.76 -0.17
N TYR A 19 -5.12 5.51 -1.17
CA TYR A 19 -6.22 4.56 -1.06
C TYR A 19 -5.76 3.14 -0.75
N GLY A 20 -4.69 2.69 -1.42
CA GLY A 20 -4.14 1.35 -1.18
C GLY A 20 -3.75 1.12 0.28
N SER A 21 -3.16 2.13 0.93
CA SER A 21 -2.82 2.05 2.36
C SER A 21 -4.07 1.98 3.24
N CYS A 22 -5.16 2.66 2.89
CA CYS A 22 -6.44 2.55 3.60
C CYS A 22 -7.06 1.16 3.41
N LEU A 23 -7.08 0.68 2.19
CA LEU A 23 -7.74 -0.58 1.83
C LEU A 23 -7.02 -1.80 2.42
N GLN A 24 -5.67 -1.81 2.42
CA GLN A 24 -4.93 -2.89 3.07
C GLN A 24 -5.10 -2.86 4.60
N ALA A 25 -5.19 -1.67 5.23
CA ALA A 25 -5.44 -1.57 6.65
C ALA A 25 -6.86 -2.05 7.01
N TYR A 26 -7.87 -1.69 6.20
CA TYR A 26 -9.23 -2.17 6.36
C TYR A 26 -9.31 -3.70 6.24
N ALA A 27 -8.72 -4.27 5.18
CA ALA A 27 -8.70 -5.71 5.00
C ALA A 27 -8.01 -6.42 6.16
N THR A 28 -6.87 -5.92 6.63
CA THR A 28 -6.15 -6.45 7.79
C THR A 28 -7.03 -6.46 9.04
N LEU A 29 -7.75 -5.37 9.31
CA LEU A 29 -8.67 -5.27 10.45
C LEU A 29 -9.79 -6.31 10.36
N GLN A 30 -10.41 -6.48 9.19
CA GLN A 30 -11.48 -7.45 8.99
C GLN A 30 -10.98 -8.89 9.17
N ILE A 31 -9.80 -9.23 8.64
CA ILE A 31 -9.21 -10.56 8.73
C ILE A 31 -8.84 -10.91 10.18
N VAL A 32 -8.14 -10.02 10.89
CA VAL A 32 -7.75 -10.26 12.30
C VAL A 32 -8.99 -10.45 13.18
N LYS A 33 -10.02 -9.62 12.99
CA LYS A 33 -11.31 -9.77 13.67
C LYS A 33 -12.01 -11.09 13.31
N GLY A 34 -11.97 -11.48 12.04
CA GLY A 34 -12.55 -12.72 11.56
C GLY A 34 -11.92 -13.96 12.21
N PHE A 35 -10.65 -13.89 12.57
CA PHE A 35 -9.96 -14.93 13.35
C PHE A 35 -10.22 -14.84 14.87
N GLY A 36 -11.01 -13.87 15.34
CA GLY A 36 -11.41 -13.75 16.73
C GLY A 36 -10.47 -12.95 17.63
N TYR A 37 -9.48 -12.25 17.05
CA TYR A 37 -8.53 -11.43 17.79
C TYR A 37 -8.94 -9.96 17.83
N ASP A 38 -8.48 -9.22 18.86
CA ASP A 38 -8.63 -7.77 18.96
C ASP A 38 -7.40 -7.07 18.38
N LEU A 39 -7.58 -6.34 17.26
CA LEU A 39 -6.52 -5.57 16.61
C LEU A 39 -6.48 -4.14 17.14
N THR A 40 -5.30 -3.68 17.52
CA THR A 40 -4.99 -2.27 17.79
C THR A 40 -3.92 -1.78 16.82
N PHE A 41 -4.21 -0.73 16.08
CA PHE A 41 -3.21 -0.04 15.26
C PHE A 41 -2.30 0.79 16.17
N ILE A 42 -1.04 0.39 16.27
CA ILE A 42 -0.03 1.11 17.03
C ILE A 42 0.37 2.36 16.24
N LYS A 43 0.26 3.53 16.85
CA LYS A 43 0.68 4.80 16.25
C LYS A 43 1.84 5.38 17.04
N TYR A 44 2.94 5.66 16.36
CA TYR A 44 4.13 6.22 16.98
C TYR A 44 4.30 7.71 16.67
N LYS A 45 4.14 8.56 17.67
CA LYS A 45 4.46 9.98 17.57
C LYS A 45 5.90 10.19 18.01
N LYS A 46 6.78 10.40 17.02
CA LYS A 46 8.21 10.58 17.27
C LYS A 46 8.47 11.83 18.11
N GLN A 47 9.24 11.68 19.16
CA GLN A 47 9.86 12.76 19.91
C GLN A 47 11.37 12.55 19.84
N ARG A 48 12.04 13.30 18.99
CA ARG A 48 13.48 13.22 18.80
C ARG A 48 14.15 14.50 19.26
N SER A 49 15.22 14.35 20.03
CA SER A 49 16.12 15.44 20.36
C SER A 49 16.94 15.86 19.12
N ILE A 50 17.56 17.02 19.17
CA ILE A 50 18.46 17.47 18.11
C ILE A 50 19.64 16.51 17.95
N TRP A 51 20.11 15.91 19.03
CA TRP A 51 21.19 14.93 19.03
C TRP A 51 20.81 13.62 18.33
N ASP A 52 19.57 13.20 18.45
CA ASP A 52 19.07 12.03 17.73
C ASP A 52 19.05 12.28 16.22
N TRP A 53 18.69 13.49 15.81
CA TRP A 53 18.73 13.89 14.40
C TRP A 53 20.15 13.90 13.85
N ILE A 54 21.13 14.42 14.59
CA ILE A 54 22.54 14.44 14.18
C ILE A 54 23.05 13.02 13.98
N LYS A 55 22.74 12.08 14.89
CA LYS A 55 23.18 10.69 14.80
C LYS A 55 22.64 9.94 13.58
N ILE A 56 21.39 10.19 13.20
CA ILE A 56 20.74 9.45 12.10
C ILE A 56 20.85 10.16 10.73
N ALA A 57 21.20 11.45 10.70
CA ALA A 57 21.24 12.26 9.49
C ALA A 57 22.09 11.66 8.37
N PRO A 58 23.34 11.18 8.61
CA PRO A 58 24.14 10.56 7.55
C PRO A 58 23.46 9.34 6.94
N GLY A 59 22.89 8.46 7.78
CA GLY A 59 22.17 7.28 7.33
C GLY A 59 20.89 7.61 6.56
N LEU A 60 20.14 8.62 6.99
CA LEU A 60 18.95 9.09 6.29
C LEU A 60 19.30 9.66 4.91
N MET A 61 20.36 10.45 4.80
CA MET A 61 20.80 11.02 3.51
C MET A 61 21.19 9.92 2.52
N LEU A 62 21.95 8.91 2.97
CA LEU A 62 22.32 7.74 2.15
C LEU A 62 21.15 6.82 1.80
N SER A 63 20.01 6.96 2.47
CA SER A 63 18.81 6.13 2.29
C SER A 63 17.67 6.85 1.56
N GLY A 64 17.95 7.91 0.82
CA GLY A 64 16.97 8.68 0.04
C GLY A 64 16.58 10.03 0.64
N GLY A 65 17.33 10.53 1.63
CA GLY A 65 17.05 11.83 2.26
C GLY A 65 17.13 13.00 1.29
N PHE A 66 18.01 12.94 0.28
CA PHE A 66 18.11 13.97 -0.76
C PHE A 66 16.83 14.04 -1.60
N GLU A 67 16.30 12.91 -2.03
CA GLU A 67 15.03 12.83 -2.78
C GLU A 67 13.86 13.44 -1.99
N LEU A 68 13.81 13.20 -0.69
CA LEU A 68 12.80 13.80 0.18
C LEU A 68 12.92 15.33 0.29
N LEU A 69 14.16 15.85 0.35
CA LEU A 69 14.38 17.29 0.37
C LEU A 69 13.98 17.94 -0.97
N GLU A 70 14.31 17.27 -2.07
CA GLU A 70 13.92 17.71 -3.41
C GLU A 70 12.41 17.72 -3.58
N ASN A 71 11.73 16.64 -3.18
CA ASN A 71 10.27 16.54 -3.22
C ASN A 71 9.61 17.64 -2.37
N LYS A 72 10.14 17.96 -1.20
CA LYS A 72 9.65 19.09 -0.38
C LYS A 72 9.84 20.44 -1.05
N ARG A 73 10.96 20.65 -1.74
CA ARG A 73 11.21 21.89 -2.49
C ARG A 73 10.25 22.02 -3.66
N ARG A 74 10.06 20.93 -4.43
CA ARG A 74 9.12 20.86 -5.55
C ARG A 74 7.71 21.17 -5.06
N PHE A 75 7.24 20.48 -4.03
CA PHE A 75 5.94 20.71 -3.43
C PHE A 75 5.70 22.19 -3.06
N LYS A 76 6.68 22.86 -2.39
CA LYS A 76 6.57 24.28 -2.07
C LYS A 76 6.52 25.18 -3.31
N SER A 77 7.25 24.81 -4.37
CA SER A 77 7.20 25.50 -5.65
C SER A 77 5.83 25.37 -6.31
N ASP A 78 5.30 24.15 -6.33
CA ASP A 78 3.99 23.86 -6.94
C ASP A 78 2.85 24.58 -6.22
N CYS A 79 2.88 24.63 -4.89
CA CYS A 79 1.90 25.37 -4.10
C CYS A 79 1.91 26.89 -4.39
N ARG A 80 3.07 27.45 -4.76
CA ARG A 80 3.16 28.88 -5.14
C ARG A 80 2.67 29.10 -6.57
N LYS A 81 2.95 28.16 -7.48
CA LYS A 81 2.62 28.28 -8.89
C LYS A 81 1.14 27.97 -9.16
N TYR A 82 0.55 27.08 -8.36
CA TYR A 82 -0.82 26.58 -8.51
C TYR A 82 -1.60 26.80 -7.21
N PRO A 83 -2.28 27.95 -7.03
CA PRO A 83 -2.92 28.35 -5.78
C PRO A 83 -3.97 27.35 -5.27
N ASP A 84 -4.69 26.70 -6.17
CA ASP A 84 -5.76 25.74 -5.85
C ASP A 84 -5.23 24.36 -5.42
N TYR A 85 -3.93 24.10 -5.57
CA TYR A 85 -3.34 22.80 -5.27
C TYR A 85 -3.49 22.41 -3.78
N LEU A 86 -3.17 23.31 -2.86
CA LEU A 86 -3.32 23.07 -1.41
C LEU A 86 -4.78 22.92 -0.97
N PRO A 87 -5.71 23.79 -1.39
CA PRO A 87 -7.14 23.59 -1.12
C PRO A 87 -7.64 22.24 -1.61
N ASN A 88 -7.30 21.84 -2.82
CA ASN A 88 -7.71 20.57 -3.40
C ASN A 88 -7.11 19.35 -2.68
N GLN A 89 -5.85 19.46 -2.25
CA GLN A 89 -5.26 18.44 -1.35
C GLN A 89 -6.01 18.34 -0.04
N GLN A 90 -6.43 19.47 0.53
CA GLN A 90 -7.19 19.45 1.79
C GLN A 90 -8.53 18.75 1.62
N VAL A 91 -9.26 19.01 0.53
CA VAL A 91 -10.51 18.32 0.20
C VAL A 91 -10.30 16.80 0.15
N ARG A 92 -9.25 16.32 -0.53
CA ARG A 92 -8.89 14.89 -0.59
C ARG A 92 -8.55 14.35 0.79
N ARG A 93 -7.81 15.10 1.59
CA ARG A 93 -7.43 14.71 2.95
C ARG A 93 -8.65 14.58 3.86
N ASP A 94 -9.58 15.52 3.78
CA ASP A 94 -10.77 15.51 4.59
C ASP A 94 -11.68 14.33 4.24
N ALA A 95 -11.88 14.05 2.96
CA ALA A 95 -12.61 12.86 2.51
C ALA A 95 -11.96 11.55 3.00
N THR A 96 -10.63 11.44 2.86
CA THR A 96 -9.89 10.25 3.32
C THR A 96 -9.92 10.12 4.84
N ASN A 97 -9.81 11.24 5.57
CA ASN A 97 -9.86 11.22 7.03
C ASN A 97 -11.25 10.89 7.56
N SER A 98 -12.33 11.34 6.90
CA SER A 98 -13.70 10.93 7.25
C SER A 98 -13.86 9.41 7.21
N PHE A 99 -13.34 8.77 6.15
CA PHE A 99 -13.28 7.31 6.09
C PHE A 99 -12.50 6.70 7.25
N LYS A 100 -11.28 7.20 7.52
CA LYS A 100 -10.43 6.66 8.59
C LYS A 100 -11.01 6.88 9.99
N GLN A 101 -11.68 8.00 10.22
CA GLN A 101 -12.38 8.26 11.48
C GLN A 101 -13.48 7.22 11.71
N LYS A 102 -14.26 6.90 10.69
CA LYS A 102 -15.35 5.92 10.79
C LYS A 102 -14.81 4.49 10.97
N GLU A 103 -13.83 4.09 10.18
CA GLU A 103 -13.37 2.69 10.12
C GLU A 103 -12.25 2.36 11.11
N PHE A 104 -11.37 3.32 11.45
CA PHE A 104 -10.13 3.01 12.15
C PHE A 104 -9.98 3.70 13.51
N LEU A 105 -10.62 4.86 13.75
CA LEU A 105 -10.36 5.63 14.96
C LEU A 105 -10.48 4.81 16.27
N PRO A 106 -11.49 3.92 16.43
CA PRO A 106 -11.64 3.12 17.65
C PRO A 106 -10.50 2.13 17.88
N TYR A 107 -9.70 1.84 16.83
CA TYR A 107 -8.63 0.85 16.87
C TYR A 107 -7.24 1.46 16.99
N PHE A 108 -7.11 2.80 16.97
CA PHE A 108 -5.83 3.46 17.13
C PHE A 108 -5.42 3.62 18.59
N ARG A 109 -4.14 3.33 18.87
CA ARG A 109 -3.47 3.71 20.11
C ARG A 109 -2.18 4.44 19.81
N GLU A 110 -2.08 5.69 20.27
CA GLU A 110 -0.91 6.54 20.06
C GLU A 110 0.05 6.48 21.23
N TYR A 111 1.33 6.22 20.93
CA TYR A 111 2.44 6.28 21.88
C TYR A 111 3.36 7.44 21.54
N LYS A 112 3.59 8.34 22.51
CA LYS A 112 4.44 9.54 22.35
C LYS A 112 5.84 9.26 22.88
N GLY A 113 6.85 9.32 22.03
CA GLY A 113 8.24 9.00 22.34
C GLY A 113 8.56 7.51 22.34
N TYR A 114 9.84 7.18 22.13
CA TYR A 114 10.29 5.79 21.95
C TYR A 114 10.13 4.94 23.20
N LYS A 115 10.39 5.51 24.39
CA LYS A 115 10.24 4.80 25.67
C LYS A 115 8.79 4.36 25.90
N ALA A 116 7.82 5.27 25.69
CA ALA A 116 6.40 4.93 25.82
C ALA A 116 5.96 3.85 24.81
N LEU A 117 6.53 3.88 23.60
CA LEU A 117 6.28 2.86 22.60
C LEU A 117 6.81 1.48 23.03
N CYS A 118 8.03 1.41 23.59
CA CYS A 118 8.61 0.18 24.10
C CYS A 118 7.78 -0.40 25.26
N GLU A 119 7.43 0.43 26.25
CA GLU A 119 6.61 -0.03 27.38
C GLU A 119 5.22 -0.47 26.91
N GLY A 120 4.59 0.30 25.99
CA GLY A 120 3.30 -0.05 25.45
C GLY A 120 3.29 -1.34 24.61
N SER A 121 4.44 -1.80 24.12
CA SER A 121 4.51 -3.05 23.37
C SER A 121 4.18 -4.27 24.25
N LYS A 122 4.42 -4.19 25.55
CA LYS A 122 4.16 -5.28 26.52
C LYS A 122 2.67 -5.51 26.80
N GLU A 123 1.79 -4.63 26.31
CA GLU A 123 0.34 -4.76 26.50
C GLU A 123 -0.32 -5.69 25.48
N PHE A 124 0.44 -6.15 24.49
CA PHE A 124 -0.04 -7.00 23.39
C PHE A 124 0.44 -8.45 23.56
N ASP A 125 -0.42 -9.39 23.21
CA ASP A 125 -0.10 -10.81 23.17
C ASP A 125 0.78 -11.17 21.96
N ALA A 126 0.71 -10.39 20.87
CA ALA A 126 1.64 -10.41 19.73
C ALA A 126 1.59 -9.09 18.97
N ILE A 127 2.67 -8.77 18.26
CA ILE A 127 2.74 -7.56 17.41
C ILE A 127 3.22 -7.95 16.03
N PHE A 128 2.61 -7.35 14.98
CA PHE A 128 3.07 -7.54 13.61
C PHE A 128 3.29 -6.22 12.86
N VAL A 129 4.07 -6.31 11.80
CA VAL A 129 4.31 -5.23 10.85
C VAL A 129 3.88 -5.66 9.45
N GLY A 130 3.24 -4.77 8.75
CA GLY A 130 2.82 -4.97 7.34
C GLY A 130 1.34 -4.61 7.17
N SER A 131 0.85 -4.62 6.01
CA SER A 131 1.43 -4.81 4.69
C SER A 131 2.07 -3.51 4.17
N ASP A 132 2.24 -3.43 2.81
CA ASP A 132 2.77 -2.31 2.10
C ASP A 132 4.29 -2.09 2.31
N GLN A 133 4.82 -0.95 1.90
CA GLN A 133 6.26 -0.67 1.85
C GLN A 133 6.84 -0.27 3.22
N VAL A 134 6.54 -1.06 4.25
CA VAL A 134 6.95 -0.80 5.64
C VAL A 134 8.47 -0.90 5.83
N TRP A 135 9.15 -1.69 5.01
CA TRP A 135 10.61 -1.89 5.09
C TRP A 135 11.43 -1.05 4.11
N ARG A 136 10.84 0.06 3.61
CA ARG A 136 11.63 1.01 2.79
C ARG A 136 12.86 1.50 3.56
N PRO A 137 14.04 1.60 2.91
CA PRO A 137 15.30 1.99 3.55
C PRO A 137 15.22 3.27 4.37
N PHE A 138 14.45 4.25 3.92
CA PHE A 138 14.26 5.50 4.65
C PHE A 138 13.55 5.34 6.01
N GLY A 139 12.64 4.37 6.13
CA GLY A 139 11.89 4.05 7.37
C GLY A 139 12.73 3.35 8.43
N PHE A 140 13.87 2.77 8.04
CA PHE A 140 14.73 1.93 8.88
C PHE A 140 15.12 2.56 10.21
N TYR A 141 15.55 3.82 10.19
CA TYR A 141 16.05 4.54 11.38
C TYR A 141 14.96 4.96 12.38
N SER A 142 13.71 4.62 12.11
CA SER A 142 12.63 4.88 13.07
C SER A 142 12.57 3.85 14.19
N ASN A 143 13.17 2.68 14.03
CA ASN A 143 13.02 1.50 14.89
C ASN A 143 11.56 1.05 15.09
N TYR A 144 10.64 1.62 14.33
CA TYR A 144 9.22 1.36 14.40
C TYR A 144 8.78 0.30 13.38
N TRP A 145 9.14 0.52 12.10
CA TRP A 145 8.77 -0.38 11.01
C TRP A 145 9.51 -1.72 11.03
N ASN A 146 10.60 -1.82 11.76
CA ASN A 146 11.37 -3.05 11.97
C ASN A 146 11.08 -3.74 13.31
N LEU A 147 10.07 -3.27 14.05
CA LEU A 147 9.65 -3.79 15.35
C LEU A 147 10.77 -3.85 16.42
N ASN A 148 11.83 -3.03 16.29
CA ASN A 148 12.91 -3.00 17.27
C ASN A 148 12.47 -2.49 18.66
N PHE A 149 11.32 -1.82 18.75
CA PHE A 149 10.74 -1.35 20.00
C PHE A 149 10.00 -2.44 20.77
N VAL A 150 9.69 -3.57 20.14
CA VAL A 150 8.92 -4.65 20.76
C VAL A 150 9.80 -5.44 21.71
N ASP A 151 9.31 -5.69 22.94
CA ASP A 151 9.97 -6.52 23.93
C ASP A 151 10.25 -7.93 23.37
N ASP A 152 11.36 -8.55 23.78
CA ASP A 152 11.75 -9.86 23.24
C ASP A 152 10.80 -10.98 23.67
N ASN A 153 10.10 -10.82 24.81
CA ASN A 153 9.09 -11.77 25.27
C ASN A 153 7.75 -11.66 24.52
N VAL A 154 7.54 -10.59 23.75
CA VAL A 154 6.32 -10.42 22.94
C VAL A 154 6.57 -10.99 21.55
N PRO A 155 5.80 -12.01 21.12
CA PRO A 155 5.88 -12.57 19.78
C PRO A 155 5.69 -11.49 18.71
N LYS A 156 6.52 -11.56 17.67
CA LYS A 156 6.50 -10.56 16.60
C LYS A 156 6.70 -11.18 15.23
N PHE A 157 5.91 -10.73 14.26
CA PHE A 157 5.98 -11.26 12.89
C PHE A 157 5.76 -10.17 11.84
N SER A 158 6.04 -10.48 10.60
CA SER A 158 5.65 -9.64 9.46
C SER A 158 4.57 -10.32 8.63
N TYR A 159 3.61 -9.52 8.14
CA TYR A 159 2.63 -9.98 7.19
C TYR A 159 2.68 -9.14 5.91
N ALA A 160 2.99 -9.80 4.78
CA ALA A 160 3.06 -9.19 3.45
C ALA A 160 3.91 -7.90 3.41
N ALA A 161 4.99 -7.82 4.20
CA ALA A 161 5.88 -6.66 4.22
C ALA A 161 6.62 -6.49 2.89
N SER A 162 6.87 -5.24 2.48
CA SER A 162 7.58 -4.91 1.25
C SER A 162 8.71 -3.94 1.50
N TYR A 163 9.85 -4.17 0.83
CA TYR A 163 10.97 -3.21 0.83
C TYR A 163 10.73 -2.07 -0.17
N GLY A 164 9.94 -2.29 -1.22
CA GLY A 164 9.76 -1.31 -2.29
C GLY A 164 11.03 -0.99 -3.08
N VAL A 165 12.10 -1.73 -2.87
CA VAL A 165 13.40 -1.62 -3.55
C VAL A 165 13.95 -3.00 -3.86
N SER A 166 14.87 -3.08 -4.83
CA SER A 166 15.53 -4.34 -5.21
C SER A 166 16.77 -4.68 -4.37
N LYS A 167 17.34 -3.69 -3.68
CA LYS A 167 18.50 -3.84 -2.81
C LYS A 167 18.41 -2.86 -1.64
N ILE A 168 18.90 -3.27 -0.47
CA ILE A 168 19.03 -2.38 0.69
C ILE A 168 20.41 -1.71 0.70
N PRO A 169 20.53 -0.47 1.22
CA PRO A 169 21.80 0.20 1.39
C PRO A 169 22.78 -0.63 2.24
N ALA A 170 24.07 -0.63 1.87
CA ALA A 170 25.08 -1.40 2.57
C ALA A 170 25.16 -1.07 4.08
N ILE A 171 24.98 0.20 4.43
CA ILE A 171 24.98 0.68 5.81
C ILE A 171 23.83 0.09 6.68
N GLN A 172 22.78 -0.44 6.06
CA GLN A 172 21.63 -1.03 6.77
C GLN A 172 21.72 -2.55 6.89
N ARG A 173 22.70 -3.22 6.29
CA ARG A 173 22.78 -4.69 6.23
C ARG A 173 22.77 -5.36 7.59
N THR A 174 23.65 -4.92 8.49
CA THR A 174 23.75 -5.48 9.86
C THR A 174 22.46 -5.27 10.65
N GLY A 175 21.89 -4.07 10.60
CA GLY A 175 20.63 -3.80 11.29
C GLY A 175 19.45 -4.53 10.66
N THR A 176 19.47 -4.77 9.33
CA THR A 176 18.45 -5.59 8.66
C THR A 176 18.52 -7.03 9.13
N LYS A 177 19.73 -7.63 9.17
CA LYS A 177 19.91 -8.96 9.77
C LYS A 177 19.37 -9.00 11.19
N HIS A 178 19.73 -8.02 12.03
CA HIS A 178 19.30 -7.98 13.44
C HIS A 178 17.77 -8.01 13.59
N TYR A 179 17.02 -7.14 12.93
CA TYR A 179 15.57 -7.15 13.14
C TYR A 179 14.89 -8.38 12.50
N LEU A 180 15.40 -8.89 11.37
CA LEU A 180 14.85 -10.11 10.77
C LEU A 180 15.01 -11.33 11.68
N GLU A 181 16.16 -11.47 12.38
CA GLU A 181 16.40 -12.57 13.32
C GLU A 181 15.50 -12.48 14.57
N ARG A 182 14.98 -11.30 14.91
CA ARG A 182 14.04 -11.11 16.03
C ARG A 182 12.58 -11.47 15.69
N LEU A 183 12.22 -11.58 14.42
CA LEU A 183 10.86 -11.95 14.02
C LEU A 183 10.63 -13.44 14.18
N ASP A 184 9.52 -13.87 14.76
CA ASP A 184 9.16 -15.28 14.93
C ASP A 184 8.71 -15.92 13.62
N MET A 185 7.97 -15.16 12.80
CA MET A 185 7.55 -15.55 11.45
C MET A 185 7.71 -14.38 10.46
N ILE A 186 8.10 -14.69 9.23
CA ILE A 186 8.33 -13.67 8.21
C ILE A 186 7.50 -13.98 6.98
N SER A 187 6.65 -13.06 6.58
CA SER A 187 6.09 -13.07 5.23
C SER A 187 6.24 -11.72 4.54
N VAL A 188 6.36 -11.80 3.22
CA VAL A 188 6.58 -10.67 2.34
C VAL A 188 5.62 -10.72 1.17
N ARG A 189 5.41 -9.59 0.50
CA ARG A 189 4.42 -9.47 -0.57
C ARG A 189 4.96 -9.87 -1.95
N GLU A 190 6.26 -9.79 -2.17
CA GLU A 190 6.89 -10.04 -3.47
C GLU A 190 8.15 -10.91 -3.35
N VAL A 191 8.45 -11.63 -4.43
CA VAL A 191 9.62 -12.52 -4.53
C VAL A 191 10.92 -11.78 -4.25
N LYS A 192 11.03 -10.52 -4.71
CA LYS A 192 12.25 -9.72 -4.49
C LYS A 192 12.49 -9.40 -3.02
N ALA A 193 11.43 -9.17 -2.25
CA ALA A 193 11.54 -9.00 -0.80
C ALA A 193 12.00 -10.30 -0.12
N LYS A 194 11.51 -11.47 -0.59
CA LYS A 194 11.98 -12.77 -0.10
C LYS A 194 13.48 -12.97 -0.37
N GLU A 195 13.97 -12.65 -1.56
CA GLU A 195 15.40 -12.73 -1.89
C GLU A 195 16.24 -11.84 -0.95
N ILE A 196 15.75 -10.65 -0.59
CA ILE A 196 16.41 -9.78 0.39
C ILE A 196 16.46 -10.47 1.75
N VAL A 197 15.34 -11.00 2.26
CA VAL A 197 15.31 -11.71 3.55
C VAL A 197 16.28 -12.88 3.53
N ASP A 198 16.23 -13.74 2.51
CA ASP A 198 17.07 -14.92 2.38
C ASP A 198 18.58 -14.56 2.29
N SER A 199 18.91 -13.35 1.83
CA SER A 199 20.30 -12.86 1.75
C SER A 199 20.87 -12.37 3.08
N TYR A 200 20.02 -12.00 4.04
CA TYR A 200 20.43 -11.36 5.29
C TYR A 200 20.02 -12.11 6.55
N SER A 201 19.19 -13.14 6.45
CA SER A 201 18.68 -13.90 7.59
C SER A 201 18.75 -15.40 7.32
N CYS A 202 18.95 -16.20 8.40
CA CYS A 202 18.77 -17.64 8.34
C CYS A 202 17.30 -18.05 8.37
N LYS A 203 16.39 -17.15 8.73
CA LYS A 203 14.95 -17.39 8.77
C LYS A 203 14.37 -17.39 7.35
N LYS A 204 13.36 -18.24 7.13
CA LYS A 204 12.68 -18.34 5.84
C LYS A 204 11.51 -17.38 5.77
N ALA A 205 11.43 -16.61 4.69
CA ALA A 205 10.27 -15.79 4.38
C ALA A 205 9.31 -16.52 3.44
N GLU A 206 8.01 -16.37 3.70
CA GLU A 206 6.96 -16.80 2.79
C GLU A 206 6.44 -15.63 1.95
N VAL A 207 6.18 -15.88 0.65
CA VAL A 207 5.49 -14.91 -0.19
C VAL A 207 3.99 -15.15 -0.05
N VAL A 208 3.28 -14.10 0.39
CA VAL A 208 1.84 -14.12 0.67
C VAL A 208 1.12 -12.96 -0.02
N ALA A 209 -0.19 -13.09 -0.14
CA ALA A 209 -1.06 -12.07 -0.71
C ALA A 209 -1.07 -10.79 0.14
N ASP A 210 -1.16 -9.63 -0.53
CA ASP A 210 -1.52 -8.39 0.13
C ASP A 210 -2.88 -8.56 0.84
N PRO A 211 -3.10 -7.95 2.02
CA PRO A 211 -4.37 -8.06 2.73
C PRO A 211 -5.61 -7.77 1.87
N THR A 212 -5.49 -6.88 0.89
CA THR A 212 -6.60 -6.58 -0.02
C THR A 212 -7.08 -7.78 -0.83
N MET A 213 -6.21 -8.75 -1.11
CA MET A 213 -6.57 -10.00 -1.81
C MET A 213 -7.13 -11.08 -0.86
N LEU A 214 -7.09 -10.88 0.45
CA LEU A 214 -7.67 -11.82 1.43
C LEU A 214 -9.19 -11.68 1.52
N LEU A 215 -9.74 -10.50 1.26
CA LEU A 215 -11.17 -10.31 1.11
C LEU A 215 -11.60 -10.72 -0.31
N THR A 216 -12.83 -11.23 -0.41
CA THR A 216 -13.41 -11.62 -1.69
C THR A 216 -13.90 -10.40 -2.48
N SER A 217 -14.11 -10.59 -3.79
CA SER A 217 -14.77 -9.58 -4.64
C SER A 217 -16.11 -9.13 -4.04
N THR A 218 -16.95 -10.06 -3.60
CA THR A 218 -18.25 -9.77 -2.98
C THR A 218 -18.08 -8.86 -1.75
N GLN A 219 -17.13 -9.16 -0.87
CA GLN A 219 -16.87 -8.33 0.32
C GLN A 219 -16.41 -6.91 -0.06
N TRP A 220 -15.62 -6.76 -1.13
CA TRP A 220 -15.22 -5.46 -1.62
C TRP A 220 -16.36 -4.69 -2.30
N LEU A 221 -17.25 -5.37 -3.03
CA LEU A 221 -18.43 -4.76 -3.60
C LEU A 221 -19.41 -4.31 -2.50
N ASP A 222 -19.56 -5.10 -1.43
CA ASP A 222 -20.34 -4.69 -0.27
C ASP A 222 -19.72 -3.49 0.46
N PHE A 223 -18.39 -3.46 0.60
CA PHE A 223 -17.66 -2.30 1.10
C PHE A 223 -17.95 -1.04 0.27
N ALA A 224 -17.95 -1.17 -1.05
CA ALA A 224 -18.19 -0.07 -2.00
C ALA A 224 -19.61 0.52 -1.90
N LYS A 225 -20.60 -0.21 -1.39
CA LYS A 225 -21.98 0.29 -1.16
C LYS A 225 -22.04 1.45 -0.15
N ASN A 226 -21.00 1.65 0.67
CA ASN A 226 -20.89 2.80 1.56
C ASN A 226 -20.49 4.11 0.83
N SER A 227 -20.16 4.04 -0.45
CA SER A 227 -19.91 5.23 -1.27
C SER A 227 -21.18 6.05 -1.44
N THR A 228 -21.02 7.36 -1.37
CA THR A 228 -22.09 8.35 -1.68
C THR A 228 -21.90 8.97 -3.07
N LYS A 229 -20.87 8.54 -3.81
CA LYS A 229 -20.58 9.07 -5.14
C LYS A 229 -21.47 8.44 -6.19
N GLN A 230 -21.97 9.28 -7.08
CA GLN A 230 -22.70 8.80 -8.25
C GLN A 230 -21.72 8.21 -9.27
N ILE A 231 -22.07 7.06 -9.84
CA ILE A 231 -21.38 6.50 -10.98
C ILE A 231 -21.83 7.29 -12.22
N PRO A 232 -20.90 7.65 -13.13
CA PRO A 232 -21.30 8.15 -14.44
C PRO A 232 -22.30 7.20 -15.12
N SER A 233 -23.35 7.73 -15.73
CA SER A 233 -24.38 6.93 -16.40
C SER A 233 -23.86 6.19 -17.63
N GLU A 234 -22.81 6.70 -18.22
CA GLU A 234 -22.15 6.13 -19.40
C GLU A 234 -20.94 5.31 -19.01
N PRO A 235 -20.54 4.27 -19.77
CA PRO A 235 -19.30 3.56 -19.55
C PRO A 235 -18.10 4.51 -19.55
N TYR A 236 -17.10 4.26 -18.72
CA TYR A 236 -15.94 5.14 -18.56
C TYR A 236 -14.64 4.37 -18.36
N ILE A 237 -13.54 5.08 -18.56
CA ILE A 237 -12.17 4.64 -18.25
C ILE A 237 -11.79 5.21 -16.89
N PHE A 238 -11.49 4.35 -15.93
CA PHE A 238 -10.97 4.77 -14.63
C PHE A 238 -9.44 4.90 -14.68
N CYS A 239 -8.92 6.08 -14.35
CA CYS A 239 -7.50 6.39 -14.37
C CYS A 239 -6.98 6.66 -12.97
N TYR A 240 -5.97 5.88 -12.52
CA TYR A 240 -5.33 6.06 -11.22
C TYR A 240 -3.82 5.95 -11.34
N PHE A 241 -3.14 7.09 -11.36
CA PHE A 241 -1.70 7.19 -11.50
C PHE A 241 -1.07 7.81 -10.25
N LEU A 242 -0.04 7.15 -9.72
CA LEU A 242 0.73 7.55 -8.54
C LEU A 242 2.11 8.13 -8.90
N GLY A 243 2.42 8.22 -10.18
CA GLY A 243 3.63 8.85 -10.71
C GLY A 243 3.33 10.02 -11.63
N PRO A 244 4.32 10.90 -11.87
CA PRO A 244 4.14 12.12 -12.65
C PRO A 244 4.25 11.92 -14.17
N ARG A 245 4.42 10.68 -14.66
CA ARG A 245 4.63 10.41 -16.08
C ARG A 245 3.48 10.90 -16.93
N THR A 246 3.76 11.83 -17.85
CA THR A 246 2.77 12.40 -18.79
C THR A 246 2.42 11.43 -19.92
N ASP A 247 3.39 10.66 -20.42
CA ASP A 247 3.22 9.71 -21.52
C ASP A 247 2.16 8.62 -21.22
N ILE A 248 2.06 8.13 -19.99
CA ILE A 248 1.02 7.16 -19.63
C ILE A 248 -0.38 7.80 -19.58
N ARG A 249 -0.47 9.10 -19.32
CA ARG A 249 -1.71 9.88 -19.37
C ARG A 249 -2.14 10.12 -20.81
N GLU A 250 -1.19 10.38 -21.71
CA GLU A 250 -1.43 10.48 -23.14
C GLU A 250 -1.99 9.18 -23.73
N GLU A 251 -1.51 8.02 -23.25
CA GLU A 251 -2.05 6.72 -23.62
C GLU A 251 -3.52 6.53 -23.15
N ALA A 252 -3.85 6.96 -21.92
CA ALA A 252 -5.24 6.96 -21.47
C ALA A 252 -6.13 7.89 -22.30
N CYS A 253 -5.64 9.07 -22.68
CA CYS A 253 -6.34 9.96 -23.63
C CYS A 253 -6.52 9.32 -25.02
N ARG A 254 -5.50 8.56 -25.48
CA ARG A 254 -5.59 7.85 -26.76
C ARG A 254 -6.68 6.78 -26.72
N LEU A 255 -6.74 6.01 -25.62
CA LEU A 255 -7.80 5.02 -25.40
C LEU A 255 -9.19 5.68 -25.38
N ALA A 256 -9.34 6.80 -24.65
CA ALA A 256 -10.60 7.54 -24.57
C ALA A 256 -11.08 8.02 -25.95
N LYS A 257 -10.18 8.56 -26.76
CA LYS A 257 -10.49 9.01 -28.12
C LYS A 257 -10.93 7.86 -29.04
N GLN A 258 -10.29 6.69 -28.91
CA GLN A 258 -10.58 5.55 -29.78
C GLN A 258 -11.87 4.81 -29.38
N THR A 259 -12.16 4.75 -28.07
CA THR A 259 -13.37 4.09 -27.57
C THR A 259 -14.58 5.02 -27.51
N GLY A 260 -14.39 6.33 -27.57
CA GLY A 260 -15.42 7.34 -27.32
C GLY A 260 -15.85 7.42 -25.86
N LEU A 261 -15.17 6.72 -24.95
CA LEU A 261 -15.52 6.69 -23.53
C LEU A 261 -14.98 7.91 -22.79
N LYS A 262 -15.73 8.34 -21.77
CA LYS A 262 -15.30 9.37 -20.83
C LYS A 262 -14.23 8.83 -19.88
N THR A 263 -13.50 9.74 -19.25
CA THR A 263 -12.47 9.41 -18.25
C THR A 263 -12.87 9.88 -16.86
N VAL A 264 -12.65 9.01 -15.88
CA VAL A 264 -12.75 9.32 -14.44
C VAL A 264 -11.34 9.21 -13.86
N ILE A 265 -10.77 10.34 -13.44
CA ILE A 265 -9.40 10.38 -12.95
C ILE A 265 -9.31 10.60 -11.45
N MET A 266 -8.51 9.77 -10.78
CA MET A 266 -8.02 10.02 -9.43
C MET A 266 -6.72 10.82 -9.52
N ARG A 267 -6.82 12.15 -9.46
CA ARG A 267 -5.67 13.05 -9.62
C ARG A 267 -4.56 12.72 -8.63
N HIS A 268 -3.32 12.84 -9.11
CA HIS A 268 -2.14 12.68 -8.26
C HIS A 268 -2.03 13.85 -7.27
N MET A 269 -1.84 13.54 -5.98
CA MET A 269 -1.88 14.55 -4.91
C MET A 269 -0.56 14.69 -4.15
N ASP A 270 0.46 13.86 -4.44
CA ASP A 270 1.77 13.94 -3.77
C ASP A 270 2.68 14.99 -4.45
N GLU A 271 2.46 15.27 -5.74
CA GLU A 271 3.05 16.36 -6.52
C GLU A 271 2.02 16.86 -7.55
N TYR A 272 2.17 18.09 -8.01
CA TYR A 272 1.30 18.63 -9.04
C TYR A 272 1.71 18.11 -10.42
N VAL A 273 0.76 17.54 -11.14
CA VAL A 273 0.96 17.04 -12.49
C VAL A 273 0.06 17.79 -13.46
N PRO A 274 0.60 18.73 -14.28
CA PRO A 274 -0.20 19.54 -15.19
C PRO A 274 -1.08 18.72 -16.15
N ALA A 275 -0.61 17.54 -16.56
CA ALA A 275 -1.37 16.66 -17.45
C ALA A 275 -2.67 16.12 -16.82
N ASP A 276 -2.78 16.11 -15.48
CA ASP A 276 -4.02 15.72 -14.79
C ASP A 276 -5.12 16.78 -14.93
N GLU A 277 -4.79 18.03 -15.29
CA GLU A 277 -5.79 19.09 -15.49
C GLU A 277 -6.55 18.94 -16.79
N THR A 278 -5.94 18.34 -17.81
CA THR A 278 -6.54 18.09 -19.12
C THR A 278 -7.04 16.67 -19.31
N LEU A 279 -6.67 15.77 -18.41
CA LEU A 279 -7.15 14.39 -18.38
C LEU A 279 -8.33 14.32 -17.40
N GLY A 280 -9.48 13.93 -17.90
CA GLY A 280 -10.62 13.63 -17.04
C GLY A 280 -11.83 14.49 -17.29
N ASP A 281 -12.87 13.84 -17.81
CA ASP A 281 -14.21 14.40 -17.86
C ASP A 281 -14.82 14.52 -16.47
N TYR A 282 -14.38 13.63 -15.56
CA TYR A 282 -14.76 13.63 -14.17
C TYR A 282 -13.52 13.40 -13.29
N ALA A 283 -13.13 14.40 -12.49
CA ALA A 283 -11.89 14.39 -11.71
C ALA A 283 -12.10 14.95 -10.28
N PRO A 284 -12.88 14.28 -9.43
CA PRO A 284 -13.24 14.77 -8.10
C PRO A 284 -12.06 14.69 -7.14
N TYR A 285 -11.95 15.69 -6.27
CA TYR A 285 -10.95 15.68 -5.20
C TYR A 285 -11.45 14.98 -3.93
N ASP A 286 -12.76 15.04 -3.66
CA ASP A 286 -13.42 14.57 -2.45
C ASP A 286 -13.73 13.06 -2.49
N ILE A 287 -12.76 12.24 -2.88
CA ILE A 287 -12.85 10.79 -2.97
C ILE A 287 -12.19 10.13 -1.76
N ASN A 288 -12.90 9.21 -1.12
CA ASN A 288 -12.39 8.36 -0.06
C ASN A 288 -12.18 6.90 -0.54
N ALA A 289 -11.91 5.97 0.39
CA ALA A 289 -11.61 4.58 0.02
C ALA A 289 -12.86 3.81 -0.46
N TRP A 290 -14.06 4.11 0.05
CA TRP A 290 -15.30 3.51 -0.46
C TRP A 290 -15.56 3.96 -1.90
N ASP A 291 -15.41 5.25 -2.16
CA ASP A 291 -15.61 5.85 -3.47
C ASP A 291 -14.60 5.32 -4.50
N PHE A 292 -13.35 5.13 -4.08
CA PHE A 292 -12.31 4.56 -4.93
C PHE A 292 -12.68 3.16 -5.44
N VAL A 293 -13.10 2.27 -4.54
CA VAL A 293 -13.52 0.91 -4.92
C VAL A 293 -14.79 0.97 -5.76
N HIS A 294 -15.75 1.82 -5.40
CA HIS A 294 -17.00 2.00 -6.11
C HIS A 294 -16.78 2.43 -7.57
N LEU A 295 -16.00 3.48 -7.79
CA LEU A 295 -15.70 3.99 -9.14
C LEU A 295 -14.86 3.00 -9.95
N LEU A 296 -13.88 2.35 -9.35
CA LEU A 296 -13.04 1.38 -10.06
C LEU A 296 -13.85 0.15 -10.48
N SER A 297 -14.68 -0.39 -9.58
CA SER A 297 -15.44 -1.63 -9.83
C SER A 297 -16.55 -1.49 -10.89
N ASN A 298 -16.96 -0.26 -11.22
CA ASN A 298 -17.96 0.02 -12.24
C ASN A 298 -17.37 0.54 -13.56
N ALA A 299 -16.04 0.67 -13.66
CA ALA A 299 -15.39 1.13 -14.87
C ALA A 299 -15.46 0.08 -15.99
N ALA A 300 -15.53 0.53 -17.26
CA ALA A 300 -15.34 -0.35 -18.41
C ALA A 300 -13.87 -0.77 -18.53
N TYR A 301 -12.96 0.19 -18.35
CA TYR A 301 -11.51 -0.02 -18.40
C TYR A 301 -10.82 0.64 -17.22
N VAL A 302 -9.69 0.06 -16.81
CA VAL A 302 -8.82 0.62 -15.76
C VAL A 302 -7.42 0.86 -16.29
N CYS A 303 -6.96 2.10 -16.26
CA CYS A 303 -5.59 2.51 -16.57
C CYS A 303 -4.87 2.92 -15.28
N THR A 304 -3.80 2.21 -14.88
CA THR A 304 -3.17 2.49 -13.59
C THR A 304 -1.66 2.15 -13.56
N ASP A 305 -0.90 2.88 -12.74
CA ASP A 305 0.48 2.54 -12.36
C ASP A 305 0.57 2.06 -10.90
N SER A 306 -0.60 1.86 -10.27
CA SER A 306 -0.72 1.49 -8.87
C SER A 306 -0.83 -0.01 -8.68
N PHE A 307 -0.04 -0.58 -7.74
CA PHE A 307 -0.19 -1.97 -7.33
C PHE A 307 -1.63 -2.26 -6.88
N HIS A 308 -2.20 -1.44 -6.00
CA HIS A 308 -3.56 -1.65 -5.52
C HIS A 308 -4.62 -1.38 -6.61
N GLY A 309 -4.37 -0.41 -7.50
CA GLY A 309 -5.23 -0.22 -8.69
C GLY A 309 -5.32 -1.49 -9.53
N THR A 310 -4.17 -2.13 -9.78
CA THR A 310 -4.10 -3.42 -10.49
C THR A 310 -4.80 -4.54 -9.72
N VAL A 311 -4.56 -4.65 -8.41
CA VAL A 311 -5.23 -5.66 -7.54
C VAL A 311 -6.75 -5.51 -7.61
N PHE A 312 -7.28 -4.30 -7.49
CA PHE A 312 -8.73 -4.08 -7.54
C PHE A 312 -9.31 -4.28 -8.93
N ALA A 313 -8.58 -3.98 -10.01
CA ALA A 313 -9.00 -4.31 -11.36
C ALA A 313 -9.16 -5.84 -11.55
N ILE A 314 -8.21 -6.62 -11.02
CA ILE A 314 -8.27 -8.09 -11.01
C ILE A 314 -9.46 -8.57 -10.16
N LEU A 315 -9.58 -8.11 -8.91
CA LEU A 315 -10.63 -8.54 -7.97
C LEU A 315 -12.05 -8.22 -8.47
N THR A 316 -12.22 -7.16 -9.25
CA THR A 316 -13.53 -6.73 -9.75
C THR A 316 -13.76 -7.07 -11.23
N HIS A 317 -12.90 -7.91 -11.81
CA HIS A 317 -12.98 -8.41 -13.19
C HIS A 317 -13.07 -7.28 -14.23
N ARG A 318 -12.22 -6.25 -14.08
CA ARG A 318 -12.16 -5.16 -15.06
C ARG A 318 -11.10 -5.43 -16.11
N LYS A 319 -11.37 -5.06 -17.36
CA LYS A 319 -10.32 -4.96 -18.38
C LYS A 319 -9.36 -3.84 -17.97
N PHE A 320 -8.07 -4.10 -17.95
CA PHE A 320 -7.09 -3.14 -17.43
C PHE A 320 -5.76 -3.19 -18.15
N VAL A 321 -5.03 -2.09 -18.05
CA VAL A 321 -3.62 -2.00 -18.39
C VAL A 321 -2.87 -1.39 -17.21
N THR A 322 -1.73 -2.00 -16.87
CA THR A 322 -0.85 -1.51 -15.79
C THR A 322 0.43 -0.94 -16.38
N PHE A 323 0.72 0.29 -16.00
CA PHE A 323 1.93 1.00 -16.42
C PHE A 323 3.03 0.90 -15.35
N TYR A 324 4.28 1.04 -15.75
CA TYR A 324 5.33 1.31 -14.80
C TYR A 324 5.33 2.77 -14.37
N ARG A 325 5.37 3.01 -13.06
CA ARG A 325 5.36 4.35 -12.47
C ARG A 325 6.57 5.19 -12.86
N VAL A 326 7.75 4.55 -12.95
CA VAL A 326 9.01 5.18 -13.32
C VAL A 326 9.44 4.62 -14.66
N ASN A 327 10.08 5.45 -15.49
CA ASN A 327 10.58 4.97 -16.78
C ASN A 327 11.56 3.81 -16.54
N PRO A 328 11.40 2.64 -17.20
CA PRO A 328 12.27 1.48 -17.05
C PRO A 328 13.76 1.74 -17.31
N LYS A 329 14.06 2.78 -18.11
CA LYS A 329 15.44 3.20 -18.42
C LYS A 329 16.14 3.90 -17.25
N VAL A 330 15.39 4.34 -16.24
CA VAL A 330 15.90 5.04 -15.04
C VAL A 330 15.90 4.07 -13.85
N GLY A 331 16.67 3.07 -13.92
CA GLY A 331 17.30 2.16 -12.99
C GLY A 331 16.83 1.92 -11.54
N ASN A 332 15.61 2.27 -11.08
CA ASN A 332 15.15 1.93 -9.73
C ASN A 332 13.79 1.22 -9.78
N SER A 333 13.82 -0.09 -9.58
CA SER A 333 12.68 -0.97 -9.86
C SER A 333 11.72 -1.12 -8.68
N THR A 334 10.78 -0.17 -8.56
CA THR A 334 9.48 -0.45 -7.91
C THR A 334 8.62 -1.39 -8.77
N HIS A 335 9.14 -1.80 -9.94
CA HIS A 335 8.45 -2.58 -10.97
C HIS A 335 8.24 -4.03 -10.56
N SER A 336 9.16 -4.60 -9.77
CA SER A 336 9.14 -6.01 -9.36
C SER A 336 7.82 -6.43 -8.69
N ARG A 337 7.11 -5.51 -8.04
CA ARG A 337 5.82 -5.79 -7.39
C ARG A 337 4.70 -5.99 -8.41
N ILE A 338 4.68 -5.17 -9.46
CA ILE A 338 3.73 -5.30 -10.57
C ILE A 338 4.03 -6.58 -11.35
N ASP A 339 5.31 -6.81 -11.68
CA ASP A 339 5.71 -8.01 -12.40
C ASP A 339 5.37 -9.28 -11.61
N SER A 340 5.65 -9.30 -10.30
CA SER A 340 5.31 -10.43 -9.43
C SER A 340 3.79 -10.68 -9.40
N LEU A 341 2.99 -9.62 -9.31
CA LEU A 341 1.53 -9.72 -9.29
C LEU A 341 0.99 -10.27 -10.61
N LEU A 342 1.37 -9.64 -11.73
CA LEU A 342 0.87 -10.04 -13.05
C LEU A 342 1.33 -11.46 -13.43
N ASN A 343 2.59 -11.81 -13.18
CA ASN A 343 3.11 -13.15 -13.43
C ASN A 343 2.38 -14.22 -12.61
N MET A 344 2.05 -13.92 -11.35
CA MET A 344 1.33 -14.84 -10.47
C MET A 344 -0.03 -15.25 -11.05
N PHE A 345 -0.74 -14.30 -11.65
CA PHE A 345 -2.07 -14.54 -12.23
C PHE A 345 -2.04 -14.89 -13.72
N GLY A 346 -0.85 -14.99 -14.34
CA GLY A 346 -0.71 -15.23 -15.77
C GLY A 346 -1.20 -14.06 -16.62
N LEU A 347 -1.09 -12.83 -16.10
CA LEU A 347 -1.60 -11.59 -16.71
C LEU A 347 -0.47 -10.65 -17.16
N SER A 348 0.69 -11.18 -17.53
CA SER A 348 1.86 -10.38 -17.92
C SER A 348 1.62 -9.49 -19.15
N GLU A 349 0.68 -9.87 -20.02
CA GLU A 349 0.23 -9.10 -21.18
C GLU A 349 -0.58 -7.85 -20.80
N ARG A 350 -1.06 -7.74 -19.55
CA ARG A 350 -1.73 -6.55 -19.01
C ARG A 350 -0.77 -5.44 -18.62
N LYS A 351 0.51 -5.71 -18.68
CA LYS A 351 1.53 -4.68 -18.57
C LYS A 351 1.65 -3.92 -19.88
N PHE A 352 1.62 -2.59 -19.81
CA PHE A 352 1.76 -1.75 -21.01
C PHE A 352 3.04 -2.07 -21.78
N ASN A 353 2.91 -2.37 -23.03
CA ASN A 353 3.97 -2.80 -23.95
C ASN A 353 4.17 -1.85 -25.15
N GLY A 354 3.55 -0.66 -25.13
CA GLY A 354 3.56 0.31 -26.20
C GLY A 354 2.23 0.48 -26.90
N ASP A 355 1.26 -0.41 -26.64
CA ASP A 355 -0.10 -0.30 -27.18
C ASP A 355 -1.15 -0.43 -26.08
N VAL A 356 -1.87 0.67 -25.80
CA VAL A 356 -2.94 0.67 -24.78
C VAL A 356 -4.17 -0.11 -25.25
N LEU A 357 -4.36 -0.34 -26.54
CA LEU A 357 -5.49 -1.10 -27.10
C LEU A 357 -5.40 -2.60 -26.76
N ALA A 358 -4.26 -3.09 -26.34
CA ALA A 358 -4.16 -4.43 -25.77
C ALA A 358 -5.10 -4.65 -24.58
N ILE A 359 -5.65 -3.58 -23.99
CA ILE A 359 -6.68 -3.66 -22.92
C ILE A 359 -7.95 -4.38 -23.38
N GLU A 360 -8.28 -4.36 -24.69
CA GLU A 360 -9.47 -5.01 -25.25
C GLU A 360 -9.40 -6.54 -25.23
N GLN A 361 -8.21 -7.11 -25.17
CA GLN A 361 -8.05 -8.55 -25.11
C GLN A 361 -8.84 -9.12 -23.93
N GLU A 362 -9.46 -10.27 -24.12
CA GLU A 362 -10.22 -10.94 -23.06
C GLU A 362 -9.30 -11.49 -21.97
N ILE A 363 -9.79 -11.51 -20.75
CA ILE A 363 -9.12 -12.10 -19.59
C ILE A 363 -9.93 -13.32 -19.15
N ASP A 364 -9.26 -14.46 -19.04
CA ASP A 364 -9.86 -15.66 -18.46
C ASP A 364 -9.95 -15.51 -16.92
N TYR A 365 -10.98 -14.81 -16.48
CA TYR A 365 -11.21 -14.57 -15.07
C TYR A 365 -11.55 -15.84 -14.27
N LEU A 366 -12.05 -16.92 -14.91
CA LEU A 366 -12.24 -18.18 -14.21
C LEU A 366 -10.91 -18.76 -13.71
N LYS A 367 -9.91 -18.78 -14.59
CA LYS A 367 -8.55 -19.20 -14.24
C LYS A 367 -7.89 -18.28 -13.22
N VAL A 368 -8.08 -16.96 -13.34
CA VAL A 368 -7.57 -15.96 -12.39
C VAL A 368 -8.17 -16.19 -11.01
N ASP A 369 -9.48 -16.44 -10.92
CA ASP A 369 -10.17 -16.68 -9.64
C ASP A 369 -9.71 -17.98 -8.97
N GLU A 370 -9.45 -19.04 -9.73
CA GLU A 370 -8.88 -20.28 -9.19
C GLU A 370 -7.49 -20.04 -8.57
N ILE A 371 -6.62 -19.29 -9.26
CA ILE A 371 -5.30 -18.92 -8.74
C ILE A 371 -5.46 -18.04 -7.49
N MET A 372 -6.36 -17.05 -7.53
CA MET A 372 -6.64 -16.16 -6.42
C MET A 372 -7.12 -16.94 -5.19
N ALA A 373 -8.04 -17.88 -5.36
CA ALA A 373 -8.58 -18.69 -4.27
C ALA A 373 -7.49 -19.52 -3.58
N LYS A 374 -6.62 -20.18 -4.36
CA LYS A 374 -5.47 -20.94 -3.84
C LYS A 374 -4.49 -20.06 -3.08
N TYR A 375 -4.15 -18.89 -3.66
CA TYR A 375 -3.20 -17.96 -3.08
C TYR A 375 -3.76 -17.29 -1.81
N ARG A 376 -5.05 -16.92 -1.82
CA ARG A 376 -5.77 -16.41 -0.65
C ARG A 376 -5.75 -17.43 0.48
N LYS A 377 -6.12 -18.70 0.20
CA LYS A 377 -6.11 -19.75 1.22
C LYS A 377 -4.74 -19.91 1.86
N LYS A 378 -3.68 -20.09 1.07
CA LYS A 378 -2.31 -20.18 1.56
C LYS A 378 -1.93 -18.98 2.46
N SER A 379 -2.34 -17.79 2.05
CA SER A 379 -2.00 -16.55 2.76
C SER A 379 -2.79 -16.39 4.07
N LEU A 380 -4.05 -16.82 4.10
CA LEU A 380 -4.86 -16.88 5.31
C LEU A 380 -4.31 -17.91 6.29
N ASP A 381 -3.92 -19.11 5.81
CA ASP A 381 -3.31 -20.17 6.62
C ASP A 381 -2.01 -19.66 7.31
N PHE A 382 -1.17 -18.89 6.58
CA PHE A 382 0.01 -18.24 7.17
C PHE A 382 -0.38 -17.23 8.23
N PHE A 383 -1.35 -16.35 7.94
CA PHE A 383 -1.73 -15.27 8.85
C PHE A 383 -2.34 -15.83 10.14
N GLU A 384 -3.22 -16.81 10.02
CA GLU A 384 -3.80 -17.52 11.17
C GLU A 384 -2.72 -18.18 12.05
N LYS A 385 -1.77 -18.89 11.43
CA LYS A 385 -0.63 -19.50 12.13
C LYS A 385 0.21 -18.46 12.88
N ALA A 386 0.44 -17.30 12.25
CA ALA A 386 1.20 -16.22 12.86
C ALA A 386 0.43 -15.56 14.03
N LEU A 387 -0.89 -15.37 13.90
CA LEU A 387 -1.73 -14.86 14.99
C LEU A 387 -1.76 -15.81 16.20
N LYS A 388 -1.73 -17.14 15.96
CA LYS A 388 -1.65 -18.14 17.03
C LYS A 388 -0.37 -18.08 17.86
N LEU A 389 0.64 -17.29 17.49
CA LEU A 389 1.76 -16.98 18.37
C LEU A 389 1.30 -16.26 19.64
N ALA A 390 0.22 -15.47 19.55
CA ALA A 390 -0.40 -14.82 20.70
C ALA A 390 -0.98 -15.80 21.75
N ASP A 391 -1.28 -17.04 21.35
CA ASP A 391 -1.88 -18.04 22.22
C ASP A 391 -0.85 -18.84 23.04
N LYS A 392 0.45 -18.72 22.70
CA LYS A 392 1.53 -19.51 23.29
C LYS A 392 2.06 -18.96 24.63
N ASN A 393 1.68 -17.76 25.01
CA ASN A 393 2.16 -17.07 26.21
C ASN A 393 1.28 -17.36 27.45
N TYR A 394 0.85 -18.64 27.62
CA TYR A 394 0.17 -19.12 28.83
C TYR A 394 0.77 -20.44 29.33
#